data_d3a5b9fe1c564323e9eeb6886459ba63
#
_entry.id   d3a5b9fe1c564323e9eeb6886459ba63
#
_cell.length_a   1.000
_cell.length_b   1.000
_cell.length_c   1.000
_cell.angle_alpha   90.00
_cell.angle_beta   90.00
_cell.angle_gamma   90.00
#
_symmetry.space_group_name_H-M   'P 1'
#
loop_
_entity.id
_entity.type
_entity.pdbx_description
1 polymer ?
#
loop_
_entity_poly.entity_id
_entity_poly.type
_entity_poly.pdbx_seq_one_letter_code
_entity_poly.pdbx_strand_id
1 'polypeptide(L)'
;MAKAFRKSKSFSIDLSADASTIAVDLLRVLKSRYDYKALSTITGIPVSTLTRYITGKTAPRASKAERLLKNLLENVNLAALISENAGYNGGVDLAAVMLNPNILKIIGAHILEEFSGMKITAILPLDILSIPLASYLSTAISRPMYLLSSEPITADGHSIPIIFREDGRGSAKAYWLLIRRNCKSDSVLTISTQVPDPCLFNTLIEILAENKIDLGGFFTVIAEEEKLRRLKIPPGVRRSYIILA
;
A
#
# COMPACT_ATOMS: atom_id res chain seq x y z
N MET A 1 -30.02 -9.97 -25.68
CA MET A 1 -30.13 -10.56 -24.31
C MET A 1 -28.94 -10.07 -23.50
N ALA A 2 -29.11 -9.01 -22.75
CA ALA A 2 -28.07 -8.48 -21.86
C ALA A 2 -28.23 -9.12 -20.47
N LYS A 3 -27.27 -9.93 -20.07
CA LYS A 3 -27.20 -10.47 -18.68
C LYS A 3 -26.90 -9.31 -17.74
N ALA A 4 -27.81 -9.09 -16.82
CA ALA A 4 -27.68 -8.13 -15.74
C ALA A 4 -26.43 -8.42 -14.91
N PHE A 5 -25.46 -7.49 -14.88
CA PHE A 5 -24.37 -7.52 -13.92
C PHE A 5 -24.94 -7.28 -12.52
N ARG A 6 -24.78 -8.28 -11.66
CA ARG A 6 -25.14 -8.20 -10.25
C ARG A 6 -24.41 -6.99 -9.62
N LYS A 7 -25.17 -6.14 -8.91
CA LYS A 7 -24.65 -5.10 -8.04
C LYS A 7 -23.56 -5.68 -7.14
N SER A 8 -22.34 -5.15 -7.23
CA SER A 8 -21.25 -5.50 -6.31
C SER A 8 -21.64 -5.04 -4.91
N LYS A 9 -21.71 -5.97 -3.98
CA LYS A 9 -21.76 -5.67 -2.54
C LYS A 9 -20.53 -4.84 -2.20
N SER A 10 -20.69 -3.78 -1.41
CA SER A 10 -19.58 -3.02 -0.84
C SER A 10 -18.80 -3.96 0.08
N PHE A 11 -17.64 -4.41 -0.37
CA PHE A 11 -16.72 -5.17 0.47
C PHE A 11 -15.81 -4.19 1.22
N SER A 12 -15.93 -4.16 2.54
CA SER A 12 -14.77 -3.88 3.40
C SER A 12 -13.65 -4.82 3.00
N ILE A 13 -12.38 -4.45 3.18
CA ILE A 13 -11.28 -5.41 3.02
C ILE A 13 -11.63 -6.56 3.97
N ASP A 14 -12.12 -7.64 3.43
CA ASP A 14 -12.18 -8.90 4.14
C ASP A 14 -10.75 -9.45 4.09
N LEU A 15 -9.94 -9.00 5.05
CA LEU A 15 -8.55 -9.43 5.28
C LEU A 15 -8.42 -10.95 5.28
N SER A 16 -9.51 -11.64 5.49
CA SER A 16 -9.53 -13.08 5.72
C SER A 16 -9.10 -13.91 4.51
N ALA A 17 -9.44 -13.51 3.30
CA ALA A 17 -9.03 -14.24 2.09
C ALA A 17 -7.64 -13.77 1.57
N ASP A 18 -7.38 -12.47 1.69
CA ASP A 18 -6.21 -11.83 1.10
C ASP A 18 -4.96 -11.96 2.02
N ALA A 19 -5.15 -11.97 3.34
CA ALA A 19 -4.09 -12.15 4.34
C ALA A 19 -3.34 -13.49 4.17
N SER A 20 -4.00 -14.52 3.65
CA SER A 20 -3.39 -15.84 3.49
C SER A 20 -2.18 -15.81 2.55
N THR A 21 -2.31 -15.19 1.40
CA THR A 21 -1.24 -15.09 0.40
C THR A 21 -0.07 -14.25 0.93
N ILE A 22 -0.39 -13.08 1.50
CA ILE A 22 0.63 -12.17 2.05
C ILE A 22 1.36 -12.80 3.24
N ALA A 23 0.66 -13.52 4.12
CA ALA A 23 1.27 -14.23 5.24
C ALA A 23 2.26 -15.31 4.79
N VAL A 24 1.90 -16.07 3.75
CA VAL A 24 2.79 -17.08 3.16
C VAL A 24 3.98 -16.43 2.48
N ASP A 25 3.79 -15.34 1.77
CA ASP A 25 4.86 -14.60 1.12
C ASP A 25 5.85 -14.02 2.14
N LEU A 26 5.34 -13.40 3.22
CA LEU A 26 6.16 -12.91 4.33
C LEU A 26 6.95 -14.05 4.99
N LEU A 27 6.30 -15.19 5.23
CA LEU A 27 6.94 -16.36 5.80
C LEU A 27 8.08 -16.89 4.92
N ARG A 28 7.90 -16.90 3.60
CA ARG A 28 8.95 -17.28 2.63
C ARG A 28 10.14 -16.34 2.66
N VAL A 29 9.88 -15.03 2.73
CA VAL A 29 10.95 -14.02 2.83
C VAL A 29 11.72 -14.20 4.13
N LEU A 30 11.03 -14.34 5.26
CA LEU A 30 11.67 -14.48 6.57
C LEU A 30 12.40 -15.82 6.74
N LYS A 31 12.04 -16.85 5.99
CA LYS A 31 12.77 -18.14 5.95
C LYS A 31 14.22 -17.98 5.48
N SER A 32 14.56 -16.94 4.74
CA SER A 32 15.95 -16.63 4.37
C SER A 32 16.79 -16.10 5.54
N ARG A 33 16.14 -15.55 6.58
CA ARG A 33 16.79 -14.94 7.76
C ARG A 33 16.66 -15.82 9.03
N TYR A 34 15.60 -16.62 9.11
CA TYR A 34 15.27 -17.44 10.27
C TYR A 34 15.17 -18.91 9.88
N ASP A 35 15.68 -19.79 10.74
CA ASP A 35 15.47 -21.23 10.56
C ASP A 35 14.02 -21.64 10.94
N TYR A 36 13.64 -22.88 10.65
CA TYR A 36 12.30 -23.38 10.95
C TYR A 36 11.96 -23.42 12.44
N LYS A 37 12.96 -23.59 13.32
CA LYS A 37 12.74 -23.61 14.77
C LYS A 37 12.43 -22.20 15.27
N ALA A 38 13.23 -21.21 14.86
CA ALA A 38 12.98 -19.81 15.17
C ALA A 38 11.59 -19.34 14.66
N LEU A 39 11.25 -19.65 13.40
CA LEU A 39 9.94 -19.33 12.86
C LEU A 39 8.80 -20.03 13.62
N SER A 40 9.01 -21.27 14.09
CA SER A 40 8.03 -21.97 14.90
C SER A 40 7.82 -21.31 16.26
N THR A 41 8.89 -20.84 16.87
CA THR A 41 8.84 -20.10 18.15
C THR A 41 8.13 -18.75 17.98
N ILE A 42 8.50 -17.97 16.96
CA ILE A 42 7.88 -16.67 16.65
C ILE A 42 6.39 -16.80 16.38
N THR A 43 6.00 -17.79 15.57
CA THR A 43 4.62 -17.90 15.08
C THR A 43 3.71 -18.74 15.97
N GLY A 44 4.30 -19.58 16.85
CA GLY A 44 3.57 -20.60 17.61
C GLY A 44 3.02 -21.74 16.74
N ILE A 45 3.52 -21.89 15.49
CA ILE A 45 3.03 -22.88 14.53
C ILE A 45 4.06 -24.02 14.41
N PRO A 46 3.64 -25.29 14.46
CA PRO A 46 4.56 -26.42 14.31
C PRO A 46 5.35 -26.37 12.99
N VAL A 47 6.63 -26.77 13.02
CA VAL A 47 7.53 -26.79 11.87
C VAL A 47 6.93 -27.53 10.67
N SER A 48 6.24 -28.64 10.91
CA SER A 48 5.57 -29.42 9.84
C SER A 48 4.49 -28.62 9.11
N THR A 49 3.75 -27.78 9.84
CA THR A 49 2.72 -26.91 9.26
C THR A 49 3.36 -25.73 8.52
N LEU A 50 4.39 -25.10 9.10
CA LEU A 50 5.17 -24.02 8.43
C LEU A 50 5.76 -24.51 7.11
N THR A 51 6.35 -25.71 7.10
CA THR A 51 6.88 -26.33 5.88
C THR A 51 5.80 -26.48 4.81
N ARG A 52 4.58 -26.90 5.19
CA ARG A 52 3.47 -27.01 4.24
C ARG A 52 3.01 -25.67 3.68
N TYR A 53 3.03 -24.61 4.49
CA TYR A 53 2.70 -23.26 4.03
C TYR A 53 3.79 -22.71 3.07
N ILE A 54 5.07 -22.82 3.43
CA ILE A 54 6.20 -22.36 2.62
C ILE A 54 6.23 -23.09 1.28
N THR A 55 5.99 -24.41 1.26
CA THR A 55 6.00 -25.21 0.04
C THR A 55 4.70 -25.13 -0.78
N GLY A 56 3.71 -24.39 -0.32
CA GLY A 56 2.43 -24.21 -1.02
C GLY A 56 1.50 -25.42 -0.96
N LYS A 57 1.82 -26.45 -0.16
CA LYS A 57 0.93 -27.63 0.01
C LYS A 57 -0.38 -27.31 0.69
N THR A 58 -0.39 -26.31 1.57
CA THR A 58 -1.58 -25.78 2.24
C THR A 58 -1.37 -24.30 2.50
N ALA A 59 -2.47 -23.55 2.71
CA ALA A 59 -2.45 -22.17 3.10
C ALA A 59 -3.12 -21.97 4.47
N PRO A 60 -2.73 -20.97 5.26
CA PRO A 60 -3.42 -20.65 6.50
C PRO A 60 -4.83 -20.13 6.20
N ARG A 61 -5.80 -20.48 7.02
CA ARG A 61 -7.15 -19.88 6.95
C ARG A 61 -7.09 -18.46 7.52
N ALA A 62 -8.05 -17.62 7.15
CA ALA A 62 -8.17 -16.23 7.49
C ALA A 62 -7.65 -15.82 8.89
N SER A 63 -8.28 -16.26 9.96
CA SER A 63 -7.90 -15.91 11.33
C SER A 63 -6.50 -16.38 11.74
N LYS A 64 -6.03 -17.50 11.14
CA LYS A 64 -4.65 -17.96 11.31
C LYS A 64 -3.65 -17.10 10.51
N ALA A 65 -4.05 -16.65 9.33
CA ALA A 65 -3.22 -15.78 8.49
C ALA A 65 -2.99 -14.43 9.16
N GLU A 66 -4.04 -13.80 9.68
CA GLU A 66 -3.95 -12.55 10.44
C GLU A 66 -3.02 -12.68 11.64
N ARG A 67 -3.22 -13.72 12.47
CA ARG A 67 -2.34 -13.96 13.62
C ARG A 67 -0.90 -14.25 13.20
N LEU A 68 -0.71 -14.96 12.10
CA LEU A 68 0.62 -15.24 11.56
C LEU A 68 1.31 -13.97 11.09
N LEU A 69 0.61 -13.09 10.35
CA LEU A 69 1.12 -11.78 9.92
C LEU A 69 1.55 -10.95 11.12
N LYS A 70 0.67 -10.79 12.11
CA LYS A 70 0.94 -10.01 13.32
C LYS A 70 2.19 -10.51 14.03
N ASN A 71 2.25 -11.82 14.34
CA ASN A 71 3.39 -12.40 15.05
C ASN A 71 4.71 -12.27 14.27
N LEU A 72 4.66 -12.36 12.93
CA LEU A 72 5.86 -12.18 12.10
C LEU A 72 6.31 -10.72 12.08
N LEU A 73 5.38 -9.77 11.92
CA LEU A 73 5.69 -8.33 11.86
C LEU A 73 6.22 -7.78 13.19
N GLU A 74 5.70 -8.25 14.33
CA GLU A 74 6.21 -7.89 15.65
C GLU A 74 7.70 -8.25 15.85
N ASN A 75 8.23 -9.20 15.07
CA ASN A 75 9.62 -9.65 15.13
C ASN A 75 10.49 -9.10 13.98
N VAL A 76 9.96 -8.21 13.15
CA VAL A 76 10.67 -7.56 12.04
C VAL A 76 10.82 -6.08 12.32
N ASN A 77 12.05 -5.61 12.47
CA ASN A 77 12.33 -4.18 12.52
C ASN A 77 12.38 -3.62 11.09
N LEU A 78 11.24 -3.12 10.61
CA LEU A 78 11.11 -2.58 9.26
C LEU A 78 12.01 -1.36 9.02
N ALA A 79 12.11 -0.46 10.00
CA ALA A 79 12.95 0.73 9.88
C ALA A 79 14.43 0.34 9.72
N ALA A 80 14.92 -0.62 10.52
CA ALA A 80 16.28 -1.13 10.37
C ALA A 80 16.49 -1.80 9.01
N LEU A 81 15.53 -2.63 8.55
CA LEU A 81 15.61 -3.30 7.25
C LEU A 81 15.71 -2.32 6.08
N ILE A 82 14.98 -1.20 6.14
CA ILE A 82 15.02 -0.17 5.11
C ILE A 82 16.33 0.63 5.21
N SER A 83 16.77 0.95 6.43
CA SER A 83 18.01 1.69 6.67
C SER A 83 19.28 0.89 6.30
N GLU A 84 19.22 -0.45 6.29
CA GLU A 84 20.32 -1.29 5.76
C GLU A 84 20.59 -1.01 4.26
N ASN A 85 19.62 -0.45 3.53
CA ASN A 85 19.77 -0.01 2.14
C ASN A 85 20.17 1.47 2.07
N ALA A 86 21.25 1.85 2.77
CA ALA A 86 21.76 3.22 2.76
C ALA A 86 22.31 3.60 1.38
N GLY A 87 21.91 4.75 0.88
CA GLY A 87 22.47 5.34 -0.33
C GLY A 87 23.83 6.00 -0.08
N TYR A 88 24.50 6.40 -1.16
CA TYR A 88 25.85 7.01 -1.13
C TYR A 88 25.96 8.28 -0.26
N ASN A 89 24.85 8.99 -0.02
CA ASN A 89 24.82 10.24 0.75
C ASN A 89 24.34 10.04 2.20
N GLY A 90 24.36 8.81 2.73
CA GLY A 90 23.91 8.52 4.10
C GLY A 90 22.38 8.48 4.27
N GLY A 91 21.62 8.77 3.22
CA GLY A 91 20.16 8.58 3.19
C GLY A 91 19.75 7.17 2.77
N VAL A 92 18.44 6.89 2.76
CA VAL A 92 17.90 5.62 2.27
C VAL A 92 17.86 5.61 0.75
N ASP A 93 18.40 4.57 0.12
CA ASP A 93 18.21 4.31 -1.32
C ASP A 93 16.80 3.73 -1.53
N LEU A 94 15.83 4.62 -1.76
CA LEU A 94 14.45 4.26 -1.99
C LEU A 94 14.27 3.38 -3.25
N ALA A 95 15.11 3.54 -4.26
CA ALA A 95 15.02 2.68 -5.45
C ALA A 95 15.45 1.25 -5.10
N ALA A 96 16.55 1.06 -4.37
CA ALA A 96 16.97 -0.26 -3.91
C ALA A 96 15.92 -0.94 -3.01
N VAL A 97 15.24 -0.15 -2.16
CA VAL A 97 14.14 -0.63 -1.30
C VAL A 97 12.95 -1.03 -2.14
N MET A 98 12.45 -0.13 -2.99
CA MET A 98 11.18 -0.29 -3.71
C MET A 98 11.26 -1.21 -4.93
N LEU A 99 12.46 -1.54 -5.40
CA LEU A 99 12.67 -2.53 -6.45
C LEU A 99 13.05 -3.91 -5.90
N ASN A 100 13.21 -4.06 -4.58
CA ASN A 100 13.48 -5.35 -3.95
C ASN A 100 12.16 -6.10 -3.64
N PRO A 101 11.86 -7.23 -4.32
CA PRO A 101 10.59 -7.93 -4.16
C PRO A 101 10.38 -8.48 -2.74
N ASN A 102 11.45 -8.79 -2.01
CA ASN A 102 11.33 -9.28 -0.64
C ASN A 102 10.97 -8.15 0.33
N ILE A 103 11.58 -6.98 0.15
CA ILE A 103 11.25 -5.78 0.96
C ILE A 103 9.82 -5.34 0.66
N LEU A 104 9.40 -5.33 -0.62
CA LEU A 104 8.02 -5.00 -0.99
C LEU A 104 7.00 -5.90 -0.31
N LYS A 105 7.27 -7.21 -0.20
CA LYS A 105 6.39 -8.16 0.49
C LYS A 105 6.29 -7.87 1.99
N ILE A 106 7.38 -7.47 2.63
CA ILE A 106 7.38 -7.10 4.05
C ILE A 106 6.61 -5.80 4.27
N ILE A 107 6.87 -4.77 3.45
CA ILE A 107 6.15 -3.49 3.51
C ILE A 107 4.66 -3.71 3.22
N GLY A 108 4.32 -4.51 2.22
CA GLY A 108 2.94 -4.86 1.89
C GLY A 108 2.21 -5.56 3.03
N ALA A 109 2.89 -6.48 3.73
CA ALA A 109 2.35 -7.13 4.93
C ALA A 109 2.09 -6.12 6.06
N HIS A 110 3.01 -5.18 6.28
CA HIS A 110 2.85 -4.11 7.26
C HIS A 110 1.65 -3.19 6.91
N ILE A 111 1.53 -2.77 5.65
CA ILE A 111 0.38 -1.96 5.22
C ILE A 111 -0.94 -2.69 5.46
N LEU A 112 -0.99 -3.99 5.18
CA LEU A 112 -2.19 -4.79 5.38
C LEU A 112 -2.59 -4.86 6.86
N GLU A 113 -1.63 -5.02 7.76
CA GLU A 113 -1.84 -5.00 9.21
C GLU A 113 -2.32 -3.61 9.68
N GLU A 114 -1.61 -2.55 9.26
CA GLU A 114 -1.91 -1.18 9.64
C GLU A 114 -3.31 -0.70 9.22
N PHE A 115 -3.75 -1.08 8.03
CA PHE A 115 -5.05 -0.69 7.48
C PHE A 115 -6.12 -1.77 7.64
N SER A 116 -5.88 -2.75 8.51
CA SER A 116 -6.83 -3.80 8.87
C SER A 116 -8.14 -3.21 9.36
N GLY A 117 -9.26 -3.75 8.89
CA GLY A 117 -10.60 -3.31 9.26
C GLY A 117 -11.05 -1.99 8.61
N MET A 118 -10.22 -1.33 7.82
CA MET A 118 -10.60 -0.14 7.07
C MET A 118 -11.24 -0.50 5.73
N LYS A 119 -12.19 0.32 5.28
CA LYS A 119 -12.78 0.19 3.96
C LYS A 119 -11.80 0.72 2.91
N ILE A 120 -11.01 -0.16 2.30
CA ILE A 120 -10.15 0.17 1.15
C ILE A 120 -10.66 -0.57 -0.08
N THR A 121 -11.02 0.15 -1.13
CA THR A 121 -11.57 -0.43 -2.37
C THR A 121 -10.70 -0.18 -3.59
N ALA A 122 -9.72 0.70 -3.49
CA ALA A 122 -8.73 0.97 -4.53
C ALA A 122 -7.40 1.43 -3.92
N ILE A 123 -6.32 1.34 -4.68
CA ILE A 123 -4.96 1.77 -4.28
C ILE A 123 -4.48 2.84 -5.27
N LEU A 124 -3.83 3.88 -4.75
CA LEU A 124 -3.28 4.98 -5.54
C LEU A 124 -1.83 5.26 -5.17
N PRO A 125 -0.85 4.84 -5.98
CA PRO A 125 0.53 5.30 -5.83
C PRO A 125 0.63 6.78 -6.20
N LEU A 126 1.36 7.54 -5.38
CA LEU A 126 1.55 8.99 -5.56
C LEU A 126 2.87 9.36 -6.24
N ASP A 127 3.78 8.41 -6.33
CA ASP A 127 5.07 8.56 -7.03
C ASP A 127 5.44 7.27 -7.79
N ILE A 128 6.39 7.39 -8.70
CA ILE A 128 6.78 6.30 -9.60
C ILE A 128 7.38 5.09 -8.84
N LEU A 129 8.13 5.35 -7.76
CA LEU A 129 8.77 4.29 -6.98
C LEU A 129 7.75 3.54 -6.11
N SER A 130 6.60 4.12 -5.79
CA SER A 130 5.54 3.44 -5.05
C SER A 130 4.68 2.51 -5.93
N ILE A 131 4.77 2.60 -7.27
CA ILE A 131 4.01 1.76 -8.20
C ILE A 131 4.25 0.25 -7.98
N PRO A 132 5.48 -0.26 -7.82
CA PRO A 132 5.71 -1.68 -7.58
C PRO A 132 4.99 -2.20 -6.32
N LEU A 133 5.03 -1.44 -5.22
CA LEU A 133 4.34 -1.77 -3.98
C LEU A 133 2.81 -1.74 -4.14
N ALA A 134 2.29 -0.70 -4.78
CA ALA A 134 0.87 -0.56 -5.07
C ALA A 134 0.36 -1.70 -5.98
N SER A 135 1.15 -2.09 -6.99
CA SER A 135 0.83 -3.21 -7.89
C SER A 135 0.81 -4.55 -7.14
N TYR A 136 1.80 -4.79 -6.27
CA TYR A 136 1.82 -5.98 -5.42
C TYR A 136 0.58 -6.05 -4.53
N LEU A 137 0.27 -4.98 -3.80
CA LEU A 137 -0.91 -4.92 -2.95
C LEU A 137 -2.21 -5.07 -3.74
N SER A 138 -2.38 -4.32 -4.84
CA SER A 138 -3.54 -4.39 -5.73
C SER A 138 -3.85 -5.82 -6.16
N THR A 139 -2.81 -6.56 -6.56
CA THR A 139 -2.93 -7.96 -6.96
C THR A 139 -3.23 -8.87 -5.77
N ALA A 140 -2.53 -8.68 -4.65
CA ALA A 140 -2.65 -9.54 -3.47
C ALA A 140 -4.03 -9.42 -2.79
N ILE A 141 -4.62 -8.20 -2.79
CA ILE A 141 -5.94 -7.97 -2.18
C ILE A 141 -7.07 -7.84 -3.20
N SER A 142 -6.80 -8.13 -4.47
CA SER A 142 -7.79 -8.08 -5.56
C SER A 142 -8.54 -6.74 -5.64
N ARG A 143 -7.82 -5.62 -5.51
CA ARG A 143 -8.37 -4.27 -5.62
C ARG A 143 -7.80 -3.52 -6.81
N PRO A 144 -8.61 -2.71 -7.51
CA PRO A 144 -8.12 -1.90 -8.62
C PRO A 144 -7.07 -0.89 -8.14
N MET A 145 -6.16 -0.58 -9.04
CA MET A 145 -5.18 0.49 -8.85
C MET A 145 -5.58 1.69 -9.71
N TYR A 146 -5.48 2.89 -9.13
CA TYR A 146 -5.52 4.17 -9.82
C TYR A 146 -4.09 4.60 -10.10
N LEU A 147 -3.90 5.56 -10.99
CA LEU A 147 -2.56 6.05 -11.31
C LEU A 147 -2.56 7.58 -11.41
N LEU A 148 -1.43 8.16 -11.01
CA LEU A 148 -1.07 9.53 -11.36
C LEU A 148 -0.07 9.50 -12.52
N SER A 149 -0.33 10.27 -13.57
CA SER A 149 0.53 10.40 -14.73
C SER A 149 0.83 11.86 -15.01
N SER A 150 2.02 12.14 -15.50
CA SER A 150 2.38 13.48 -16.02
C SER A 150 1.73 13.79 -17.37
N GLU A 151 1.17 12.76 -18.03
CA GLU A 151 0.50 12.89 -19.34
C GLU A 151 -0.85 12.19 -19.32
N PRO A 152 -1.84 12.64 -20.10
CA PRO A 152 -3.11 11.93 -20.27
C PRO A 152 -2.89 10.64 -21.06
N ILE A 153 -3.07 9.48 -20.39
CA ILE A 153 -2.82 8.16 -21.00
C ILE A 153 -4.06 7.63 -21.74
N THR A 154 -5.27 8.09 -21.38
CA THR A 154 -6.51 7.58 -21.95
C THR A 154 -7.22 8.58 -22.84
N ALA A 155 -7.69 8.12 -24.00
CA ALA A 155 -8.54 8.91 -24.89
C ALA A 155 -10.02 8.98 -24.43
N ASP A 156 -10.42 8.16 -23.43
CA ASP A 156 -11.82 7.88 -23.10
C ASP A 156 -12.41 8.79 -22.00
N GLY A 157 -11.74 9.87 -21.60
CA GLY A 157 -12.27 10.84 -20.63
C GLY A 157 -12.32 10.36 -19.18
N HIS A 158 -11.61 9.26 -18.83
CA HIS A 158 -11.46 8.78 -17.46
C HIS A 158 -10.19 9.26 -16.78
N SER A 159 -9.56 10.24 -17.38
CA SER A 159 -8.37 10.92 -16.87
C SER A 159 -8.79 12.31 -16.37
N ILE A 160 -8.62 12.56 -15.09
CA ILE A 160 -9.01 13.82 -14.44
C ILE A 160 -7.77 14.67 -14.28
N PRO A 161 -7.72 15.91 -14.81
CA PRO A 161 -6.56 16.77 -14.63
C PRO A 161 -6.46 17.29 -13.19
N ILE A 162 -5.25 17.26 -12.65
CA ILE A 162 -4.87 17.85 -11.36
C ILE A 162 -3.89 18.98 -11.66
N ILE A 163 -4.30 20.22 -11.48
CA ILE A 163 -3.48 21.39 -11.75
C ILE A 163 -3.13 22.07 -10.42
N PHE A 164 -1.85 22.18 -10.11
CA PHE A 164 -1.36 22.80 -8.88
C PHE A 164 -0.09 23.61 -9.12
N ARG A 165 0.32 24.40 -8.13
CA ARG A 165 1.60 25.13 -8.13
C ARG A 165 2.37 24.74 -6.88
N GLU A 166 3.60 24.30 -7.04
CA GLU A 166 4.49 24.03 -5.91
C GLU A 166 4.68 25.31 -5.08
N ASP A 167 4.56 25.19 -3.77
CA ASP A 167 4.64 26.30 -2.80
C ASP A 167 3.77 27.53 -3.13
N GLY A 168 2.72 27.35 -3.94
CA GLY A 168 1.83 28.43 -4.37
C GLY A 168 2.50 29.48 -5.29
N ARG A 169 3.76 29.29 -5.66
CA ARG A 169 4.56 30.18 -6.50
C ARG A 169 5.22 29.34 -7.60
N GLY A 170 5.36 29.87 -8.78
CA GLY A 170 5.99 29.18 -9.92
C GLY A 170 5.02 28.78 -11.03
N SER A 171 5.51 28.00 -12.00
CA SER A 171 4.71 27.49 -13.11
C SER A 171 3.68 26.45 -12.62
N ALA A 172 2.50 26.46 -13.22
CA ALA A 172 1.51 25.42 -12.94
C ALA A 172 2.05 24.07 -13.44
N LYS A 173 1.92 23.04 -12.60
CA LYS A 173 2.16 21.65 -12.96
C LYS A 173 0.83 20.95 -13.16
N ALA A 174 0.77 20.04 -14.11
CA ALA A 174 -0.42 19.23 -14.37
C ALA A 174 -0.08 17.74 -14.23
N TYR A 175 -0.95 17.04 -13.54
CA TYR A 175 -0.99 15.58 -13.52
C TYR A 175 -2.37 15.12 -13.93
N TRP A 176 -2.49 13.86 -14.29
CA TRP A 176 -3.76 13.23 -14.63
C TRP A 176 -4.02 12.06 -13.71
N LEU A 177 -5.14 12.10 -13.00
CA LEU A 177 -5.62 11.00 -12.20
C LEU A 177 -6.41 10.04 -13.09
N LEU A 178 -5.85 8.85 -13.32
CA LEU A 178 -6.51 7.78 -14.06
C LEU A 178 -7.31 6.92 -13.10
N ILE A 179 -8.63 6.86 -13.33
CA ILE A 179 -9.58 6.11 -12.50
C ILE A 179 -10.43 5.18 -13.34
N ARG A 180 -11.05 4.18 -12.70
CA ARG A 180 -12.04 3.34 -13.38
C ARG A 180 -13.38 4.06 -13.56
N ARG A 181 -14.19 3.62 -14.53
CA ARG A 181 -15.51 4.23 -14.86
C ARG A 181 -16.48 4.31 -13.67
N ASN A 182 -16.54 3.31 -12.81
CA ASN A 182 -17.46 3.22 -11.69
C ASN A 182 -16.69 3.37 -10.35
N CYS A 183 -16.11 4.54 -10.13
CA CYS A 183 -15.31 4.86 -8.94
C CYS A 183 -16.11 5.49 -7.79
N LYS A 184 -17.39 5.86 -8.03
CA LYS A 184 -18.23 6.48 -6.99
C LYS A 184 -18.33 5.57 -5.76
N SER A 185 -18.10 6.13 -4.58
CA SER A 185 -18.05 5.43 -3.30
C SER A 185 -16.82 4.51 -3.10
N ASP A 186 -15.80 4.64 -3.95
CA ASP A 186 -14.51 4.05 -3.67
C ASP A 186 -13.87 4.73 -2.47
N SER A 187 -13.04 3.98 -1.76
CA SER A 187 -12.24 4.44 -0.64
C SER A 187 -10.79 4.06 -0.95
N VAL A 188 -9.95 5.05 -1.17
CA VAL A 188 -8.62 4.88 -1.74
C VAL A 188 -7.55 4.90 -0.67
N LEU A 189 -6.67 3.90 -0.66
CA LEU A 189 -5.40 3.94 0.07
C LEU A 189 -4.35 4.59 -0.82
N THR A 190 -3.84 5.76 -0.42
CA THR A 190 -2.72 6.39 -1.09
C THR A 190 -1.39 5.86 -0.55
N ILE A 191 -0.45 5.60 -1.44
CA ILE A 191 0.87 5.05 -1.12
C ILE A 191 1.95 5.91 -1.76
N SER A 192 2.94 6.33 -0.98
CA SER A 192 4.11 7.08 -1.46
C SER A 192 5.40 6.56 -0.86
N THR A 193 6.51 6.85 -1.49
CA THR A 193 7.84 6.56 -0.91
C THR A 193 8.28 7.64 0.07
N GLN A 194 7.93 8.88 -0.21
CA GLN A 194 8.14 10.05 0.65
C GLN A 194 6.85 10.85 0.73
N VAL A 195 6.75 11.76 1.70
CA VAL A 195 5.61 12.68 1.78
C VAL A 195 5.52 13.47 0.48
N PRO A 196 4.38 13.39 -0.24
CA PRO A 196 4.19 14.09 -1.49
C PRO A 196 4.20 15.62 -1.28
N ASP A 197 4.35 16.36 -2.38
CA ASP A 197 4.15 17.81 -2.34
C ASP A 197 2.77 18.14 -1.76
N PRO A 198 2.69 19.00 -0.72
CA PRO A 198 1.42 19.31 -0.06
C PRO A 198 0.38 19.94 -1.00
N CYS A 199 0.81 20.75 -2.00
CA CYS A 199 -0.12 21.36 -2.94
C CYS A 199 -0.72 20.30 -3.86
N LEU A 200 0.10 19.39 -4.40
CA LEU A 200 -0.39 18.24 -5.17
C LEU A 200 -1.36 17.39 -4.37
N PHE A 201 -0.95 16.99 -3.16
CA PHE A 201 -1.79 16.10 -2.33
C PHE A 201 -3.12 16.74 -1.95
N ASN A 202 -3.09 18.01 -1.51
CA ASN A 202 -4.31 18.70 -1.09
C ASN A 202 -5.28 18.90 -2.27
N THR A 203 -4.77 19.25 -3.46
CA THR A 203 -5.58 19.32 -4.68
C THR A 203 -6.15 17.96 -5.07
N LEU A 204 -5.34 16.90 -4.96
CA LEU A 204 -5.80 15.53 -5.20
C LEU A 204 -6.97 15.15 -4.28
N ILE A 205 -6.89 15.46 -2.98
CA ILE A 205 -7.97 15.17 -2.03
C ILE A 205 -9.26 15.89 -2.41
N GLU A 206 -9.17 17.15 -2.81
CA GLU A 206 -10.32 17.94 -3.28
C GLU A 206 -10.95 17.26 -4.53
N ILE A 207 -10.16 16.88 -5.52
CA ILE A 207 -10.61 16.19 -6.74
C ILE A 207 -11.22 14.82 -6.42
N LEU A 208 -10.64 14.03 -5.51
CA LEU A 208 -11.22 12.76 -5.09
C LEU A 208 -12.62 12.98 -4.49
N ALA A 209 -12.76 13.96 -3.60
CA ALA A 209 -14.05 14.29 -2.98
C ALA A 209 -15.12 14.75 -3.99
N GLU A 210 -14.75 15.60 -4.97
CA GLU A 210 -15.63 16.02 -6.07
C GLU A 210 -16.15 14.83 -6.88
N ASN A 211 -15.32 13.78 -7.03
CA ASN A 211 -15.67 12.56 -7.73
C ASN A 211 -16.34 11.50 -6.83
N LYS A 212 -16.68 11.84 -5.57
CA LYS A 212 -17.28 10.95 -4.57
C LYS A 212 -16.41 9.73 -4.27
N ILE A 213 -15.11 9.97 -4.19
CA ILE A 213 -14.09 9.01 -3.79
C ILE A 213 -13.54 9.47 -2.45
N ASP A 214 -13.56 8.59 -1.45
CA ASP A 214 -13.05 8.88 -0.11
C ASP A 214 -11.54 8.56 -0.04
N LEU A 215 -10.80 9.33 0.76
CA LEU A 215 -9.48 8.92 1.22
C LEU A 215 -9.66 7.90 2.35
N GLY A 216 -9.37 6.64 2.09
CA GLY A 216 -9.47 5.55 3.06
C GLY A 216 -8.25 5.39 3.95
N GLY A 217 -7.08 5.86 3.49
CA GLY A 217 -5.82 5.80 4.22
C GLY A 217 -4.67 6.48 3.48
N PHE A 218 -3.65 6.84 4.24
CA PHE A 218 -2.40 7.41 3.73
C PHE A 218 -1.22 6.62 4.29
N PHE A 219 -0.37 6.13 3.40
CA PHE A 219 0.88 5.45 3.75
C PHE A 219 2.07 6.07 3.03
N THR A 220 3.17 6.26 3.74
CA THR A 220 4.46 6.64 3.15
C THR A 220 5.59 5.85 3.79
N VAL A 221 6.65 5.55 3.03
CA VAL A 221 7.82 4.82 3.58
C VAL A 221 8.59 5.73 4.52
N ILE A 222 8.90 6.94 4.07
CA ILE A 222 9.60 7.97 4.86
C ILE A 222 8.68 9.18 5.03
N ALA A 223 8.43 9.55 6.28
CA ALA A 223 7.66 10.73 6.63
C ALA A 223 8.59 11.84 7.10
N GLU A 224 8.56 12.99 6.44
CA GLU A 224 9.10 14.24 6.93
C GLU A 224 8.01 14.95 7.74
N GLU A 225 8.25 15.17 9.04
CA GLU A 225 7.21 15.69 9.95
C GLU A 225 6.64 17.03 9.49
N GLU A 226 7.48 17.95 9.04
CA GLU A 226 7.06 19.27 8.59
C GLU A 226 6.15 19.20 7.35
N LYS A 227 6.49 18.37 6.35
CA LYS A 227 5.66 18.16 5.17
C LYS A 227 4.36 17.44 5.52
N LEU A 228 4.43 16.43 6.40
CA LEU A 228 3.27 15.66 6.83
C LEU A 228 2.21 16.55 7.52
N ARG A 229 2.63 17.54 8.31
CA ARG A 229 1.74 18.51 8.95
C ARG A 229 1.01 19.43 7.95
N ARG A 230 1.57 19.64 6.76
CA ARG A 230 0.99 20.48 5.69
C ARG A 230 -0.05 19.72 4.84
N LEU A 231 -0.15 18.39 4.97
CA LEU A 231 -1.14 17.59 4.26
C LEU A 231 -2.51 17.75 4.91
N LYS A 232 -3.52 18.08 4.11
CA LYS A 232 -4.94 18.15 4.54
C LYS A 232 -5.55 16.75 4.58
N ILE A 233 -5.04 15.88 5.45
CA ILE A 233 -5.63 14.54 5.63
C ILE A 233 -6.91 14.68 6.45
N PRO A 234 -8.07 14.21 5.95
CA PRO A 234 -9.35 14.32 6.66
C PRO A 234 -9.31 13.68 8.04
N PRO A 235 -10.04 14.22 9.04
CA PRO A 235 -10.16 13.63 10.36
C PRO A 235 -10.67 12.18 10.28
N GLY A 236 -10.06 11.28 11.06
CA GLY A 236 -10.44 9.86 11.08
C GLY A 236 -9.77 8.99 10.00
N VAL A 237 -9.09 9.59 9.03
CA VAL A 237 -8.28 8.82 8.07
C VAL A 237 -6.97 8.39 8.73
N ARG A 238 -6.73 7.08 8.72
CA ARG A 238 -5.47 6.52 9.25
C ARG A 238 -4.30 6.93 8.36
N ARG A 239 -3.23 7.35 9.01
CA ARG A 239 -1.93 7.60 8.39
C ARG A 239 -0.88 6.70 9.03
N SER A 240 -0.01 6.12 8.21
CA SER A 240 1.07 5.25 8.67
C SER A 240 2.34 5.53 7.87
N TYR A 241 3.47 5.32 8.49
CA TYR A 241 4.81 5.45 7.90
C TYR A 241 5.77 4.48 8.60
N ILE A 242 6.91 4.21 7.94
CA ILE A 242 7.92 3.31 8.51
C ILE A 242 9.04 4.11 9.20
N ILE A 243 9.51 5.19 8.57
CA ILE A 243 10.57 6.04 9.08
C ILE A 243 10.03 7.47 9.23
N LEU A 244 10.26 8.09 10.39
CA LEU A 244 10.04 9.51 10.62
C LEU A 244 11.39 10.22 10.55
N ALA A 245 11.52 11.21 9.65
CA ALA A 245 12.70 12.01 9.42
C ALA A 245 12.48 13.48 9.83
#